data_502ea9abbea16f3ff1673efeb4d7c815
#
_entry.id   502ea9abbea16f3ff1673efeb4d7c815
#
_cell.length_a   1.000
_cell.length_b   1.000
_cell.length_c   1.000
_cell.angle_alpha   90.00
_cell.angle_beta   90.00
_cell.angle_gamma   90.00
#
_symmetry.space_group_name_H-M   'P 1'
#
loop_
_entity.id
_entity.type
_entity.pdbx_description
1 polymer ?
#
loop_
_entity_poly.entity_id
_entity_poly.type
_entity_poly.pdbx_seq_one_letter_code
_entity_poly.pdbx_strand_id
1 'polypeptide(L)'
;MTIKKKGLILYASVTGNTEKVAKAFGKAFENCGWSYDLVKITAKTSFKKDPVYFDDYDFVCLGSPIMAGLPSPVIGRVLGLTQPEPPRMWRSQAGPGMDMQAPPPDDVKGVVFATYAGAIREAYSTLAVEKQYLECLRLKIVGEFSCPGCEISHMAVDRVSAIMGVQVENAAPLVQLYKQNPDAPEFKKLDAAGHEEMRKAVADPRDMPDYEGMEGFVAPKYDLENRPNQHDLTMAEYFMQNLIQDYFMGRTTPQETYGEYMCIG
;
A
#
# COMPACT_ATOMS: atom_id res chain seq x y z
N MET A 1 4.13 -28.19 -12.65
CA MET A 1 4.29 -26.80 -12.17
C MET A 1 5.53 -26.73 -11.29
N THR A 2 6.47 -25.87 -11.59
CA THR A 2 7.68 -25.70 -10.75
C THR A 2 7.44 -24.51 -9.83
N ILE A 3 7.35 -24.76 -8.53
CA ILE A 3 7.19 -23.71 -7.51
C ILE A 3 8.52 -22.98 -7.38
N LYS A 4 8.52 -21.66 -7.61
CA LYS A 4 9.74 -20.81 -7.56
C LYS A 4 10.10 -20.44 -6.12
N LYS A 5 9.14 -20.53 -5.21
CA LYS A 5 9.24 -20.08 -3.81
C LYS A 5 9.67 -18.63 -3.71
N LYS A 6 9.04 -17.78 -4.54
CA LYS A 6 9.39 -16.38 -4.61
C LYS A 6 8.14 -15.49 -4.69
N GLY A 7 8.09 -14.44 -3.86
CA GLY A 7 7.08 -13.42 -3.86
C GLY A 7 7.58 -12.07 -4.42
N LEU A 8 6.69 -11.31 -5.04
CA LEU A 8 6.89 -9.91 -5.40
C LEU A 8 5.92 -9.05 -4.60
N ILE A 9 6.42 -8.03 -3.93
CA ILE A 9 5.60 -7.07 -3.17
C ILE A 9 5.80 -5.69 -3.79
N LEU A 10 4.80 -5.24 -4.53
CA LEU A 10 4.73 -3.90 -5.11
C LEU A 10 3.89 -3.02 -4.19
N TYR A 11 4.39 -1.86 -3.79
CA TYR A 11 3.62 -0.99 -2.91
C TYR A 11 3.92 0.49 -3.11
N ALA A 12 2.90 1.33 -2.96
CA ALA A 12 3.07 2.76 -2.74
C ALA A 12 2.94 3.05 -1.24
N SER A 13 3.72 3.98 -0.74
CA SER A 13 3.62 4.42 0.66
C SER A 13 4.23 5.81 0.81
N VAL A 14 3.43 6.78 1.25
CA VAL A 14 3.86 8.16 1.50
C VAL A 14 4.27 8.31 2.97
N THR A 15 3.46 7.80 3.88
CA THR A 15 3.62 7.98 5.33
C THR A 15 4.31 6.79 6.02
N GLY A 16 4.66 5.74 5.27
CA GLY A 16 5.30 4.53 5.81
C GLY A 16 4.33 3.42 6.24
N ASN A 17 3.03 3.69 6.36
CA ASN A 17 2.08 2.71 6.90
C ASN A 17 1.93 1.49 5.99
N THR A 18 1.69 1.69 4.68
CA THR A 18 1.63 0.58 3.71
C THR A 18 2.96 -0.17 3.63
N GLU A 19 4.09 0.53 3.81
CA GLU A 19 5.41 -0.09 3.85
C GLU A 19 5.58 -1.05 5.04
N LYS A 20 5.01 -0.73 6.21
CA LYS A 20 5.02 -1.63 7.38
C LYS A 20 4.29 -2.94 7.05
N VAL A 21 3.12 -2.86 6.41
CA VAL A 21 2.36 -4.06 5.97
C VAL A 21 3.12 -4.83 4.91
N ALA A 22 3.70 -4.15 3.92
CA ALA A 22 4.52 -4.78 2.88
C ALA A 22 5.70 -5.57 3.49
N LYS A 23 6.36 -5.02 4.51
CA LYS A 23 7.44 -5.70 5.25
C LYS A 23 6.92 -6.90 6.06
N ALA A 24 5.71 -6.82 6.62
CA ALA A 24 5.10 -7.96 7.32
C ALA A 24 4.79 -9.11 6.34
N PHE A 25 4.34 -8.80 5.12
CA PHE A 25 4.20 -9.81 4.05
C PHE A 25 5.56 -10.42 3.66
N GLY A 26 6.62 -9.58 3.57
CA GLY A 26 7.99 -10.06 3.32
C GLY A 26 8.45 -11.06 4.38
N LYS A 27 8.21 -10.73 5.66
CA LYS A 27 8.52 -11.63 6.78
C LYS A 27 7.73 -12.94 6.72
N ALA A 28 6.48 -12.91 6.25
CA ALA A 28 5.69 -14.12 6.03
C ALA A 28 6.33 -15.03 4.98
N PHE A 29 6.85 -14.49 3.87
CA PHE A 29 7.61 -15.24 2.89
C PHE A 29 8.85 -15.89 3.51
N GLU A 30 9.66 -15.14 4.26
CA GLU A 30 10.84 -15.65 4.95
C GLU A 30 10.49 -16.80 5.91
N ASN A 31 9.45 -16.65 6.72
CA ASN A 31 8.99 -17.67 7.66
C ASN A 31 8.52 -18.97 6.96
N CYS A 32 8.06 -18.87 5.71
CA CYS A 32 7.72 -20.01 4.88
C CYS A 32 8.92 -20.57 4.08
N GLY A 33 10.11 -20.03 4.25
CA GLY A 33 11.31 -20.43 3.53
C GLY A 33 11.33 -19.98 2.06
N TRP A 34 10.64 -18.86 1.75
CA TRP A 34 10.56 -18.25 0.44
C TRP A 34 11.43 -17.00 0.37
N SER A 35 11.91 -16.66 -0.82
CA SER A 35 12.49 -15.35 -1.11
C SER A 35 11.41 -14.36 -1.56
N TYR A 36 11.71 -13.06 -1.50
CA TYR A 36 10.82 -12.04 -2.05
C TYR A 36 11.60 -10.82 -2.53
N ASP A 37 10.99 -10.10 -3.48
CA ASP A 37 11.43 -8.78 -3.89
C ASP A 37 10.42 -7.75 -3.37
N LEU A 38 10.92 -6.70 -2.71
CA LEU A 38 10.14 -5.61 -2.16
C LEU A 38 10.40 -4.34 -2.97
N VAL A 39 9.40 -3.88 -3.73
CA VAL A 39 9.54 -2.76 -4.67
C VAL A 39 8.61 -1.61 -4.28
N LYS A 40 9.19 -0.52 -3.82
CA LYS A 40 8.44 0.73 -3.56
C LYS A 40 8.16 1.45 -4.87
N ILE A 41 6.88 1.62 -5.16
CA ILE A 41 6.40 2.37 -6.32
C ILE A 41 6.36 3.86 -5.98
N THR A 42 7.10 4.66 -6.74
CA THR A 42 7.19 6.12 -6.61
C THR A 42 6.96 6.81 -7.95
N ALA A 43 6.95 8.14 -7.94
CA ALA A 43 6.90 8.93 -9.17
C ALA A 43 8.07 8.64 -10.14
N LYS A 44 9.19 8.14 -9.62
CA LYS A 44 10.39 7.82 -10.41
C LYS A 44 10.44 6.38 -10.91
N THR A 45 9.58 5.50 -10.38
CA THR A 45 9.54 4.08 -10.78
C THR A 45 9.10 3.93 -12.22
N SER A 46 9.80 3.11 -13.00
CA SER A 46 9.49 2.82 -14.39
C SER A 46 9.83 1.38 -14.74
N PHE A 47 8.83 0.52 -14.87
CA PHE A 47 9.02 -0.86 -15.32
C PHE A 47 9.34 -1.00 -16.82
N LYS A 48 9.31 0.09 -17.59
CA LYS A 48 9.88 0.14 -18.95
C LYS A 48 11.41 0.19 -18.92
N LYS A 49 11.98 0.87 -17.92
CA LYS A 49 13.45 0.99 -17.74
C LYS A 49 14.03 -0.16 -16.94
N ASP A 50 13.37 -0.49 -15.83
CA ASP A 50 13.76 -1.54 -14.90
C ASP A 50 12.64 -2.59 -14.87
N PRO A 51 12.60 -3.51 -15.84
CA PRO A 51 11.48 -4.42 -16.02
C PRO A 51 11.39 -5.42 -14.87
N VAL A 52 10.15 -5.64 -14.42
CA VAL A 52 9.78 -6.67 -13.47
C VAL A 52 8.86 -7.65 -14.19
N TYR A 53 9.20 -8.93 -14.18
CA TYR A 53 8.41 -9.94 -14.86
C TYR A 53 7.70 -10.85 -13.86
N PHE A 54 6.38 -10.94 -13.95
CA PHE A 54 5.56 -11.77 -13.06
C PHE A 54 5.87 -13.25 -13.17
N ASP A 55 6.37 -13.68 -14.35
CA ASP A 55 6.87 -15.05 -14.55
C ASP A 55 7.96 -15.48 -13.55
N ASP A 56 8.61 -14.58 -12.87
CA ASP A 56 9.69 -14.90 -11.93
C ASP A 56 9.16 -15.21 -10.52
N TYR A 57 7.83 -15.10 -10.28
CA TYR A 57 7.22 -15.19 -8.95
C TYR A 57 6.06 -16.18 -8.92
N ASP A 58 5.71 -16.66 -7.74
CA ASP A 58 4.50 -17.43 -7.46
C ASP A 58 3.39 -16.56 -6.89
N PHE A 59 3.77 -15.46 -6.20
CA PHE A 59 2.84 -14.42 -5.72
C PHE A 59 3.27 -13.04 -6.22
N VAL A 60 2.29 -12.21 -6.57
CA VAL A 60 2.43 -10.77 -6.78
C VAL A 60 1.48 -10.06 -5.84
N CYS A 61 2.02 -9.36 -4.86
CA CYS A 61 1.27 -8.55 -3.91
C CYS A 61 1.30 -7.08 -4.37
N LEU A 62 0.16 -6.41 -4.35
CA LEU A 62 0.03 -5.00 -4.67
C LEU A 62 -0.58 -4.26 -3.50
N GLY A 63 0.05 -3.18 -3.05
CA GLY A 63 -0.42 -2.43 -1.89
C GLY A 63 -0.40 -0.91 -2.05
N SER A 64 -1.40 -0.25 -1.48
CA SER A 64 -1.55 1.19 -1.51
C SER A 64 -2.08 1.79 -0.21
N PRO A 65 -1.71 3.05 0.11
CA PRO A 65 -2.54 3.84 0.99
C PRO A 65 -3.84 4.22 0.27
N ILE A 66 -4.90 4.40 1.04
CA ILE A 66 -6.16 4.93 0.52
C ILE A 66 -6.06 6.45 0.40
N MET A 67 -6.38 6.93 -0.79
CA MET A 67 -6.40 8.36 -1.12
C MET A 67 -7.78 8.72 -1.67
N ALA A 68 -8.62 9.33 -0.84
CA ALA A 68 -10.01 9.64 -1.20
C ALA A 68 -10.79 8.43 -1.76
N GLY A 69 -10.67 7.27 -1.10
CA GLY A 69 -11.33 6.04 -1.51
C GLY A 69 -10.69 5.30 -2.69
N LEU A 70 -9.55 5.74 -3.20
CA LEU A 70 -8.84 5.16 -4.34
C LEU A 70 -7.40 4.80 -3.97
N PRO A 71 -6.77 3.86 -4.69
CA PRO A 71 -5.34 3.60 -4.54
C PRO A 71 -4.51 4.80 -5.02
N SER A 72 -3.28 4.89 -4.55
CA SER A 72 -2.34 5.93 -4.99
C SER A 72 -2.24 5.98 -6.52
N PRO A 73 -2.44 7.15 -7.15
CA PRO A 73 -2.43 7.29 -8.62
C PRO A 73 -1.14 6.83 -9.29
N VAL A 74 -0.03 6.82 -8.54
CA VAL A 74 1.26 6.37 -9.05
C VAL A 74 1.25 4.89 -9.43
N ILE A 75 0.44 4.05 -8.77
CA ILE A 75 0.32 2.62 -9.05
C ILE A 75 -0.23 2.39 -10.47
N GLY A 76 -1.40 2.94 -10.78
CA GLY A 76 -2.01 2.79 -12.10
C GLY A 76 -1.10 3.27 -13.24
N ARG A 77 -0.36 4.36 -13.00
CA ARG A 77 0.61 4.88 -13.96
C ARG A 77 1.80 3.92 -14.17
N VAL A 78 2.40 3.43 -13.09
CA VAL A 78 3.61 2.57 -13.17
C VAL A 78 3.27 1.20 -13.77
N LEU A 79 2.10 0.66 -13.47
CA LEU A 79 1.60 -0.58 -14.07
C LEU A 79 1.14 -0.39 -15.53
N GLY A 80 1.10 0.85 -16.03
CA GLY A 80 0.78 1.16 -17.41
C GLY A 80 -0.70 1.15 -17.76
N LEU A 81 -1.59 1.09 -16.76
CA LEU A 81 -3.04 1.00 -16.97
C LEU A 81 -3.66 2.31 -17.50
N THR A 82 -2.91 3.40 -17.41
CA THR A 82 -3.27 4.73 -17.92
C THR A 82 -2.38 5.20 -19.07
N GLN A 83 -1.56 4.31 -19.63
CA GLN A 83 -0.59 4.64 -20.69
C GLN A 83 -0.97 3.94 -22.01
N PRO A 84 -0.77 4.60 -23.15
CA PRO A 84 -0.98 3.97 -24.47
C PRO A 84 -0.03 2.79 -24.73
N GLU A 85 1.12 2.79 -24.07
CA GLU A 85 2.11 1.71 -24.16
C GLU A 85 2.48 1.22 -22.76
N PRO A 86 1.78 0.20 -22.22
CA PRO A 86 2.07 -0.36 -20.91
C PRO A 86 3.46 -1.03 -20.85
N PRO A 87 4.08 -1.12 -19.68
CA PRO A 87 5.28 -1.92 -19.50
C PRO A 87 4.95 -3.41 -19.73
N ARG A 88 5.94 -4.16 -20.22
CA ARG A 88 5.81 -5.61 -20.34
C ARG A 88 5.99 -6.26 -18.97
N MET A 89 4.93 -6.85 -18.45
CA MET A 89 4.93 -7.52 -17.14
C MET A 89 5.08 -9.05 -17.24
N TRP A 90 5.01 -9.61 -18.44
CA TRP A 90 5.19 -11.03 -18.74
C TRP A 90 6.21 -11.23 -19.86
N ARG A 91 7.10 -12.22 -19.75
CA ARG A 91 8.09 -12.49 -20.81
C ARG A 91 7.45 -13.01 -22.09
N SER A 92 6.36 -13.76 -21.94
CA SER A 92 5.58 -14.32 -23.06
C SER A 92 4.79 -13.28 -23.86
N GLN A 93 4.69 -12.04 -23.39
CA GLN A 93 4.00 -10.97 -24.12
C GLN A 93 4.81 -10.53 -25.34
N ALA A 94 4.34 -10.84 -26.53
CA ALA A 94 4.91 -10.39 -27.78
C ALA A 94 4.39 -9.01 -28.16
N GLY A 95 5.14 -7.94 -27.83
CA GLY A 95 4.83 -6.57 -28.27
C GLY A 95 4.10 -5.68 -27.27
N PRO A 96 3.87 -4.39 -27.62
CA PRO A 96 3.10 -3.47 -26.82
C PRO A 96 1.60 -3.82 -26.91
N GLY A 97 1.05 -4.26 -25.82
CA GLY A 97 -0.33 -4.70 -25.72
C GLY A 97 -0.43 -6.07 -25.06
N MET A 98 -1.41 -6.22 -24.20
CA MET A 98 -1.73 -7.54 -23.65
C MET A 98 -2.27 -8.41 -24.78
N ASP A 99 -1.64 -9.54 -25.06
CA ASP A 99 -2.29 -10.58 -25.85
C ASP A 99 -3.43 -11.16 -25.02
N MET A 100 -4.60 -10.57 -25.18
CA MET A 100 -5.83 -10.98 -24.48
C MET A 100 -6.27 -12.40 -24.87
N GLN A 101 -5.65 -13.02 -25.87
CA GLN A 101 -6.01 -14.35 -26.36
C GLN A 101 -5.15 -15.48 -25.72
N ALA A 102 -3.97 -15.15 -25.20
CA ALA A 102 -3.18 -16.14 -24.48
C ALA A 102 -3.82 -16.44 -23.12
N PRO A 103 -3.95 -17.70 -22.67
CA PRO A 103 -4.47 -17.99 -21.35
C PRO A 103 -3.56 -17.36 -20.27
N PRO A 104 -4.13 -16.83 -19.15
CA PRO A 104 -3.32 -16.37 -18.05
C PRO A 104 -2.47 -17.54 -17.53
N PRO A 105 -1.22 -17.31 -17.15
CA PRO A 105 -0.47 -18.33 -16.45
C PRO A 105 -1.20 -18.61 -15.13
N ASP A 106 -1.72 -19.82 -14.96
CA ASP A 106 -2.45 -20.26 -13.76
C ASP A 106 -1.56 -20.30 -12.51
N ASP A 107 -0.30 -20.00 -12.67
CA ASP A 107 0.75 -20.26 -11.71
C ASP A 107 1.04 -19.10 -10.76
N VAL A 108 0.76 -17.85 -11.18
CA VAL A 108 1.04 -16.66 -10.37
C VAL A 108 -0.25 -16.16 -9.73
N LYS A 109 -0.22 -16.01 -8.43
CA LYS A 109 -1.38 -15.55 -7.64
C LYS A 109 -1.25 -14.06 -7.29
N GLY A 110 -2.35 -13.33 -7.40
CA GLY A 110 -2.45 -11.93 -7.02
C GLY A 110 -2.97 -11.78 -5.58
N VAL A 111 -2.36 -10.87 -4.82
CA VAL A 111 -2.83 -10.45 -3.50
C VAL A 111 -2.87 -8.93 -3.47
N VAL A 112 -3.91 -8.33 -2.92
CA VAL A 112 -4.02 -6.89 -2.76
C VAL A 112 -4.06 -6.49 -1.28
N PHE A 113 -3.52 -5.32 -0.94
CA PHE A 113 -3.59 -4.84 0.43
C PHE A 113 -3.62 -3.31 0.51
N ALA A 114 -4.37 -2.79 1.48
CA ALA A 114 -4.52 -1.36 1.67
C ALA A 114 -4.36 -0.93 3.13
N THR A 115 -3.88 0.32 3.34
CA THR A 115 -3.91 0.96 4.65
C THR A 115 -4.80 2.21 4.59
N TYR A 116 -5.67 2.39 5.58
CA TYR A 116 -6.69 3.44 5.60
C TYR A 116 -6.65 4.26 6.89
N ALA A 117 -7.02 5.53 6.78
CA ALA A 117 -7.22 6.45 7.90
C ALA A 117 -8.67 6.88 8.07
N GLY A 118 -9.49 6.65 7.07
CA GLY A 118 -10.92 6.96 7.05
C GLY A 118 -11.78 5.77 7.48
N ALA A 119 -13.01 5.74 7.00
CA ALA A 119 -13.91 4.64 7.25
C ALA A 119 -13.45 3.38 6.51
N ILE A 120 -13.62 2.21 7.14
CA ILE A 120 -13.24 0.90 6.54
C ILE A 120 -13.87 0.67 5.15
N ARG A 121 -15.05 1.24 4.88
CA ARG A 121 -15.70 1.16 3.56
C ARG A 121 -14.83 1.72 2.43
N GLU A 122 -13.91 2.65 2.72
CA GLU A 122 -13.00 3.20 1.73
C GLU A 122 -11.93 2.16 1.33
N ALA A 123 -11.61 1.22 2.21
CA ALA A 123 -10.72 0.12 1.89
C ALA A 123 -11.30 -0.77 0.79
N TYR A 124 -12.62 -1.03 0.82
CA TYR A 124 -13.26 -1.88 -0.18
C TYR A 124 -13.15 -1.33 -1.60
N SER A 125 -13.35 -0.01 -1.80
CA SER A 125 -13.20 0.59 -3.12
C SER A 125 -11.75 0.57 -3.61
N THR A 126 -10.79 0.86 -2.73
CA THR A 126 -9.36 0.77 -3.08
C THR A 126 -8.94 -0.65 -3.44
N LEU A 127 -9.30 -1.63 -2.61
CA LEU A 127 -9.01 -3.05 -2.88
C LEU A 127 -9.68 -3.53 -4.17
N ALA A 128 -10.92 -3.09 -4.45
CA ALA A 128 -11.60 -3.43 -5.70
C ALA A 128 -10.86 -2.90 -6.93
N VAL A 129 -10.34 -1.67 -6.87
CA VAL A 129 -9.54 -1.09 -7.96
C VAL A 129 -8.19 -1.79 -8.09
N GLU A 130 -7.52 -2.13 -7.00
CA GLU A 130 -6.26 -2.88 -7.04
C GLU A 130 -6.44 -4.29 -7.59
N LYS A 131 -7.53 -4.97 -7.21
CA LYS A 131 -7.91 -6.26 -7.81
C LYS A 131 -8.08 -6.12 -9.32
N GLN A 132 -8.85 -5.13 -9.76
CA GLN A 132 -9.03 -4.86 -11.20
C GLN A 132 -7.70 -4.60 -11.90
N TYR A 133 -6.76 -3.90 -11.26
CA TYR A 133 -5.44 -3.67 -11.82
C TYR A 133 -4.68 -4.98 -12.06
N LEU A 134 -4.64 -5.85 -11.07
CA LEU A 134 -3.96 -7.13 -11.20
C LEU A 134 -4.69 -8.09 -12.17
N GLU A 135 -6.02 -8.09 -12.19
CA GLU A 135 -6.82 -8.85 -13.14
C GLU A 135 -6.61 -8.38 -14.58
N CYS A 136 -6.53 -7.06 -14.83
CA CYS A 136 -6.14 -6.52 -16.13
C CYS A 136 -4.74 -6.98 -16.55
N LEU A 137 -3.85 -7.22 -15.58
CA LEU A 137 -2.53 -7.82 -15.79
C LEU A 137 -2.56 -9.35 -15.77
N ARG A 138 -3.77 -9.96 -15.78
CA ARG A 138 -4.03 -11.40 -15.92
C ARG A 138 -3.62 -12.24 -14.71
N LEU A 139 -3.60 -11.65 -13.54
CA LEU A 139 -3.38 -12.35 -12.28
C LEU A 139 -4.70 -12.82 -11.67
N LYS A 140 -4.72 -14.05 -11.16
CA LYS A 140 -5.83 -14.56 -10.35
C LYS A 140 -5.69 -14.06 -8.92
N ILE A 141 -6.66 -13.27 -8.46
CA ILE A 141 -6.67 -12.76 -7.10
C ILE A 141 -7.09 -13.87 -6.13
N VAL A 142 -6.29 -14.08 -5.10
CA VAL A 142 -6.50 -15.12 -4.09
C VAL A 142 -6.60 -14.59 -2.67
N GLY A 143 -6.36 -13.31 -2.46
CA GLY A 143 -6.47 -12.70 -1.15
C GLY A 143 -6.51 -11.17 -1.18
N GLU A 144 -7.14 -10.62 -0.16
CA GLU A 144 -7.17 -9.18 0.09
C GLU A 144 -7.00 -8.91 1.58
N PHE A 145 -6.24 -7.87 1.91
CA PHE A 145 -5.96 -7.47 3.28
C PHE A 145 -6.08 -5.96 3.43
N SER A 146 -6.61 -5.50 4.56
CA SER A 146 -6.55 -4.09 4.90
C SER A 146 -6.45 -3.89 6.41
N CYS A 147 -5.78 -2.83 6.81
CA CYS A 147 -5.73 -2.44 8.20
C CYS A 147 -5.68 -0.91 8.35
N PRO A 148 -6.06 -0.38 9.51
CA PRO A 148 -5.87 1.03 9.80
C PRO A 148 -4.39 1.44 9.71
N GLY A 149 -4.14 2.68 9.26
CA GLY A 149 -2.79 3.21 9.15
C GLY A 149 -2.81 4.72 9.07
N CYS A 150 -2.80 5.40 10.20
CA CYS A 150 -2.78 6.85 10.26
C CYS A 150 -1.83 7.36 11.35
N GLU A 151 -0.59 6.97 11.25
CA GLU A 151 0.45 7.58 12.09
C GLU A 151 0.73 9.03 11.66
N ILE A 152 0.55 9.31 10.36
CA ILE A 152 0.71 10.64 9.75
C ILE A 152 -0.40 10.85 8.72
N SER A 153 -1.15 11.93 8.85
CA SER A 153 -2.17 12.31 7.87
C SER A 153 -1.53 12.64 6.52
N HIS A 154 -2.13 12.16 5.45
CA HIS A 154 -1.72 12.49 4.09
C HIS A 154 -1.80 13.99 3.83
N MET A 155 -2.86 14.64 4.33
CA MET A 155 -3.04 16.09 4.24
C MET A 155 -1.92 16.85 4.96
N ALA A 156 -1.42 16.33 6.09
CA ALA A 156 -0.28 16.92 6.77
C ALA A 156 0.99 16.86 5.91
N VAL A 157 1.22 15.72 5.25
CA VAL A 157 2.39 15.54 4.37
C VAL A 157 2.35 16.52 3.19
N ASP A 158 1.21 16.65 2.53
CA ASP A 158 1.04 17.58 1.40
C ASP A 158 1.25 19.04 1.82
N ARG A 159 0.67 19.44 2.95
CA ARG A 159 0.83 20.80 3.50
C ARG A 159 2.27 21.08 3.89
N VAL A 160 2.92 20.15 4.60
CA VAL A 160 4.33 20.31 5.01
C VAL A 160 5.24 20.32 3.78
N SER A 161 4.96 19.51 2.76
CA SER A 161 5.66 19.57 1.47
C SER A 161 5.60 20.97 0.86
N ALA A 162 4.41 21.58 0.83
CA ALA A 162 4.21 22.92 0.30
C ALA A 162 4.92 24.00 1.14
N ILE A 163 4.78 23.97 2.48
CA ILE A 163 5.40 24.96 3.39
C ILE A 163 6.92 24.88 3.32
N MET A 164 7.48 23.68 3.30
CA MET A 164 8.92 23.45 3.33
C MET A 164 9.57 23.49 1.95
N GLY A 165 8.78 23.50 0.86
CA GLY A 165 9.29 23.47 -0.52
C GLY A 165 10.03 22.17 -0.85
N VAL A 166 9.65 21.05 -0.22
CA VAL A 166 10.26 19.73 -0.45
C VAL A 166 9.32 18.82 -1.24
N GLN A 167 9.88 17.76 -1.83
CA GLN A 167 9.04 16.73 -2.46
C GLN A 167 8.21 15.98 -1.40
N VAL A 168 7.01 15.54 -1.77
CA VAL A 168 6.05 14.84 -0.88
C VAL A 168 6.72 13.63 -0.20
N GLU A 169 7.56 12.89 -0.90
CA GLU A 169 8.28 11.73 -0.36
C GLU A 169 9.25 12.10 0.80
N ASN A 170 9.68 13.35 0.85
CA ASN A 170 10.58 13.86 1.89
C ASN A 170 9.85 14.61 3.01
N ALA A 171 8.55 14.85 2.87
CA ALA A 171 7.80 15.64 3.84
C ALA A 171 7.33 14.82 5.05
N ALA A 172 7.05 13.53 4.89
CA ALA A 172 6.57 12.68 5.99
C ALA A 172 7.53 12.65 7.21
N PRO A 173 8.85 12.51 7.06
CA PRO A 173 9.78 12.63 8.19
C PRO A 173 9.73 14.01 8.86
N LEU A 174 9.49 15.08 8.10
CA LEU A 174 9.40 16.45 8.64
C LEU A 174 8.12 16.66 9.46
N VAL A 175 7.01 16.01 9.09
CA VAL A 175 5.78 16.02 9.90
C VAL A 175 6.06 15.44 11.29
N GLN A 176 6.71 14.28 11.35
CA GLN A 176 7.07 13.64 12.62
C GLN A 176 8.06 14.48 13.42
N LEU A 177 9.10 14.98 12.75
CA LEU A 177 10.11 15.78 13.39
C LEU A 177 9.49 17.07 14.00
N TYR A 178 8.59 17.75 13.26
CA TYR A 178 7.96 18.96 13.77
C TYR A 178 7.06 18.70 14.98
N LYS A 179 6.32 17.58 14.98
CA LYS A 179 5.52 17.17 16.14
C LYS A 179 6.36 16.93 17.39
N GLN A 180 7.57 16.38 17.22
CA GLN A 180 8.47 16.05 18.32
C GLN A 180 9.35 17.21 18.75
N ASN A 181 9.83 18.01 17.80
CA ASN A 181 10.76 19.12 18.03
C ASN A 181 10.55 20.25 17.00
N PRO A 182 9.63 21.19 17.23
CA PRO A 182 9.41 22.32 16.33
C PRO A 182 10.61 23.22 16.13
N ASP A 183 11.58 23.21 17.06
CA ASP A 183 12.78 24.05 17.03
C ASP A 183 13.97 23.34 16.37
N ALA A 184 13.75 22.19 15.73
CA ALA A 184 14.81 21.46 15.04
C ALA A 184 15.47 22.32 13.93
N PRO A 185 16.77 22.05 13.63
CA PRO A 185 17.52 22.82 12.65
C PRO A 185 16.86 22.95 11.28
N GLU A 186 16.06 21.96 10.88
CA GLU A 186 15.34 21.89 9.61
C GLU A 186 14.31 23.02 9.47
N PHE A 187 13.78 23.52 10.59
CA PHE A 187 12.73 24.54 10.65
C PHE A 187 13.23 25.96 10.95
N LYS A 188 14.52 26.15 11.14
CA LYS A 188 15.13 27.46 11.48
C LYS A 188 14.90 28.56 10.43
N LYS A 189 14.51 28.18 9.21
CA LYS A 189 14.21 29.14 8.13
C LYS A 189 12.76 29.64 8.17
N LEU A 190 11.92 29.00 8.98
CA LEU A 190 10.53 29.43 9.14
C LEU A 190 10.48 30.65 10.05
N ASP A 191 9.73 31.66 9.66
CA ASP A 191 9.32 32.76 10.52
C ASP A 191 8.11 32.35 11.41
N ALA A 192 7.62 33.27 12.21
CA ALA A 192 6.49 33.00 13.11
C ALA A 192 5.23 32.56 12.33
N ALA A 193 4.99 33.11 11.13
CA ALA A 193 3.86 32.72 10.30
C ALA A 193 4.06 31.31 9.73
N GLY A 194 5.27 30.97 9.28
CA GLY A 194 5.62 29.63 8.82
C GLY A 194 5.49 28.56 9.91
N HIS A 195 5.91 28.90 11.14
CA HIS A 195 5.68 27.99 12.29
C HIS A 195 4.20 27.82 12.63
N GLU A 196 3.38 28.88 12.48
CA GLU A 196 1.92 28.77 12.68
C GLU A 196 1.28 27.87 11.60
N GLU A 197 1.67 28.03 10.33
CA GLU A 197 1.20 27.17 9.25
C GLU A 197 1.66 25.72 9.44
N MET A 198 2.87 25.48 9.93
CA MET A 198 3.34 24.14 10.28
C MET A 198 2.52 23.52 11.41
N ARG A 199 2.23 24.28 12.48
CA ARG A 199 1.35 23.80 13.56
C ARG A 199 -0.02 23.35 13.05
N LYS A 200 -0.65 24.19 12.21
CA LYS A 200 -1.93 23.84 11.56
C LYS A 200 -1.81 22.64 10.62
N ALA A 201 -0.71 22.53 9.88
CA ALA A 201 -0.47 21.43 8.95
C ALA A 201 -0.33 20.07 9.65
N VAL A 202 0.36 20.05 10.81
CA VAL A 202 0.62 18.82 11.55
C VAL A 202 -0.43 18.52 12.62
N ALA A 203 -1.37 19.45 12.88
CA ALA A 203 -2.48 19.21 13.78
C ALA A 203 -3.33 18.03 13.28
N ASP A 204 -3.81 17.23 14.20
CA ASP A 204 -4.77 16.19 13.87
C ASP A 204 -6.07 16.86 13.39
N PRO A 205 -6.61 16.52 12.23
CA PRO A 205 -7.88 17.08 11.76
C PRO A 205 -9.02 16.92 12.79
N ARG A 206 -8.95 15.89 13.61
CA ARG A 206 -9.94 15.59 14.67
C ARG A 206 -9.84 16.52 15.88
N ASP A 207 -8.73 17.23 16.04
CA ASP A 207 -8.55 18.26 17.06
C ASP A 207 -9.08 19.63 16.58
N MET A 208 -9.60 19.71 15.33
CA MET A 208 -10.17 20.95 14.78
C MET A 208 -11.63 21.15 15.23
N PRO A 209 -12.07 22.41 15.49
CA PRO A 209 -13.44 22.69 15.93
C PRO A 209 -14.54 22.21 14.99
N ASP A 210 -14.25 22.10 13.68
CA ASP A 210 -15.22 21.71 12.65
C ASP A 210 -15.28 20.18 12.44
N TYR A 211 -14.62 19.39 13.28
CA TYR A 211 -14.61 17.93 13.16
C TYR A 211 -15.98 17.28 13.40
N GLU A 212 -16.85 17.90 14.21
CA GLU A 212 -18.18 17.39 14.56
C GLU A 212 -19.10 17.06 13.35
N GLY A 213 -18.79 17.53 12.15
CA GLY A 213 -19.51 17.16 10.92
C GLY A 213 -18.86 16.03 10.12
N MET A 214 -17.71 15.51 10.56
CA MET A 214 -16.90 14.56 9.80
C MET A 214 -16.82 13.16 10.42
N GLU A 215 -17.51 12.91 11.55
CA GLU A 215 -17.40 11.63 12.29
C GLU A 215 -17.76 10.39 11.45
N GLY A 216 -18.59 10.56 10.43
CA GLY A 216 -18.92 9.49 9.48
C GLY A 216 -17.83 9.22 8.43
N PHE A 217 -16.80 10.05 8.33
CA PHE A 217 -15.76 9.98 7.30
C PHE A 217 -14.38 9.62 7.83
N VAL A 218 -14.13 9.86 9.11
CA VAL A 218 -12.84 9.59 9.76
C VAL A 218 -13.05 8.59 10.89
N ALA A 219 -12.20 7.59 10.99
CA ALA A 219 -12.23 6.65 12.10
C ALA A 219 -11.95 7.38 13.43
N PRO A 220 -12.52 6.93 14.54
CA PRO A 220 -12.23 7.46 15.85
C PRO A 220 -10.74 7.55 16.15
N LYS A 221 -10.29 8.58 16.86
CA LYS A 221 -8.85 8.83 17.12
C LYS A 221 -8.15 7.63 17.76
N TYR A 222 -8.81 6.97 18.71
CA TYR A 222 -8.25 5.80 19.41
C TYR A 222 -8.05 4.58 18.48
N ASP A 223 -8.82 4.48 17.38
CA ASP A 223 -8.70 3.39 16.42
C ASP A 223 -7.51 3.57 15.47
N LEU A 224 -6.98 4.79 15.35
CA LEU A 224 -5.93 5.12 14.39
C LEU A 224 -4.58 5.38 15.04
N GLU A 225 -4.58 5.69 16.33
CA GLU A 225 -3.35 6.03 17.04
C GLU A 225 -2.37 4.86 17.04
N ASN A 226 -1.15 5.11 16.58
CA ASN A 226 -0.09 4.11 16.43
C ASN A 226 -0.41 2.93 15.48
N ARG A 227 -1.33 3.11 14.53
CA ARG A 227 -1.67 2.09 13.54
C ARG A 227 -0.89 2.27 12.21
N PRO A 228 -0.49 1.21 11.49
CA PRO A 228 -0.63 -0.18 11.93
C PRO A 228 0.26 -0.48 13.13
N ASN A 229 -0.32 -1.12 14.14
CA ASN A 229 0.39 -1.56 15.34
C ASN A 229 0.91 -3.01 15.19
N GLN A 230 1.53 -3.54 16.24
CA GLN A 230 2.08 -4.90 16.21
C GLN A 230 1.00 -5.98 15.93
N HIS A 231 -0.23 -5.78 16.41
CA HIS A 231 -1.34 -6.70 16.14
C HIS A 231 -1.67 -6.72 14.64
N ASP A 232 -1.82 -5.55 14.01
CA ASP A 232 -2.09 -5.46 12.56
C ASP A 232 -1.01 -6.13 11.72
N LEU A 233 0.25 -5.91 12.11
CA LEU A 233 1.39 -6.48 11.39
C LEU A 233 1.47 -8.00 11.58
N THR A 234 1.14 -8.50 12.76
CA THR A 234 1.03 -9.94 13.02
C THR A 234 -0.10 -10.57 12.21
N MET A 235 -1.25 -9.90 12.12
CA MET A 235 -2.37 -10.36 11.29
C MET A 235 -2.01 -10.36 9.80
N ALA A 236 -1.29 -9.35 9.32
CA ALA A 236 -0.79 -9.30 7.95
C ALA A 236 0.17 -10.45 7.64
N GLU A 237 1.09 -10.74 8.58
CA GLU A 237 2.02 -11.87 8.48
C GLU A 237 1.29 -13.21 8.42
N TYR A 238 0.35 -13.46 9.33
CA TYR A 238 -0.46 -14.70 9.35
C TYR A 238 -1.33 -14.85 8.11
N PHE A 239 -1.95 -13.77 7.65
CA PHE A 239 -2.73 -13.79 6.42
C PHE A 239 -1.91 -14.30 5.24
N MET A 240 -0.71 -13.73 5.04
CA MET A 240 0.14 -14.12 3.93
C MET A 240 0.72 -15.53 4.10
N GLN A 241 1.10 -15.92 5.32
CA GLN A 241 1.54 -17.31 5.61
C GLN A 241 0.46 -18.33 5.27
N ASN A 242 -0.79 -18.07 5.64
CA ASN A 242 -1.90 -18.95 5.34
C ASN A 242 -2.11 -19.10 3.84
N LEU A 243 -2.07 -18.00 3.07
CA LEU A 243 -2.16 -18.07 1.61
C LEU A 243 -1.04 -18.92 1.00
N ILE A 244 0.21 -18.75 1.45
CA ILE A 244 1.33 -19.56 0.96
C ILE A 244 1.10 -21.05 1.27
N GLN A 245 0.63 -21.37 2.48
CA GLN A 245 0.37 -22.74 2.88
C GLN A 245 -0.77 -23.36 2.09
N ASP A 246 -1.87 -22.64 1.88
CA ASP A 246 -3.06 -23.15 1.19
C ASP A 246 -2.81 -23.41 -0.29
N TYR A 247 -2.13 -22.49 -0.98
CA TYR A 247 -1.94 -22.60 -2.42
C TYR A 247 -0.73 -23.45 -2.84
N PHE A 248 0.28 -23.56 -1.99
CA PHE A 248 1.55 -24.20 -2.39
C PHE A 248 2.02 -25.33 -1.47
N MET A 249 1.45 -25.44 -0.25
CA MET A 249 1.84 -26.48 0.70
C MET A 249 0.73 -27.53 0.93
N GLY A 250 -0.41 -27.39 0.23
CA GLY A 250 -1.48 -28.39 0.21
C GLY A 250 -2.32 -28.48 1.48
N ARG A 251 -2.47 -27.38 2.23
CA ARG A 251 -3.53 -27.32 3.24
C ARG A 251 -4.87 -27.21 2.54
N THR A 252 -5.68 -28.23 2.67
CA THR A 252 -7.11 -28.21 2.30
C THR A 252 -7.90 -27.56 3.43
N THR A 253 -7.81 -26.25 3.61
CA THR A 253 -8.74 -25.52 4.45
C THR A 253 -9.81 -24.87 3.57
N PRO A 254 -11.09 -24.95 3.94
CA PRO A 254 -12.16 -24.40 3.11
C PRO A 254 -11.98 -22.89 2.90
N GLN A 255 -12.28 -22.43 1.70
CA GLN A 255 -12.24 -21.04 1.24
C GLN A 255 -13.14 -20.06 2.03
N GLU A 256 -13.88 -20.53 3.02
CA GLU A 256 -14.88 -19.75 3.76
C GLU A 256 -14.31 -18.81 4.83
N THR A 257 -13.00 -18.90 5.16
CA THR A 257 -12.42 -18.14 6.27
C THR A 257 -11.72 -16.84 5.86
N TYR A 258 -11.54 -16.56 4.58
CA TYR A 258 -10.75 -15.38 4.16
C TYR A 258 -11.52 -14.04 4.15
N GLY A 259 -12.83 -14.08 4.26
CA GLY A 259 -13.68 -12.88 4.38
C GLY A 259 -13.71 -12.26 5.78
N GLU A 260 -13.24 -12.96 6.82
CA GLU A 260 -13.39 -12.54 8.22
C GLU A 260 -12.13 -11.94 8.87
N TYR A 261 -10.99 -11.91 8.17
CA TYR A 261 -9.78 -11.23 8.67
C TYR A 261 -9.78 -9.71 8.46
N MET A 262 -10.95 -9.15 8.27
CA MET A 262 -11.09 -7.72 8.45
C MET A 262 -11.02 -7.45 9.96
N CYS A 263 -10.04 -6.67 10.37
CA CYS A 263 -9.94 -6.18 11.75
C CYS A 263 -11.22 -5.40 12.08
N ILE A 264 -12.25 -6.11 12.52
CA ILE A 264 -13.41 -5.54 13.19
C ILE A 264 -12.93 -5.31 14.62
N GLY A 265 -12.45 -4.11 14.90
CA GLY A 265 -12.11 -3.64 16.22
C GLY A 265 -12.88 -2.39 16.52
#